data_9717904ddb2748abb3a5ac918bd1de2d
#
_entry.id   9717904ddb2748abb3a5ac918bd1de2d
#
_cell.length_a   1.000
_cell.length_b   1.000
_cell.length_c   1.000
_cell.angle_alpha   90.00
_cell.angle_beta   90.00
_cell.angle_gamma   90.00
#
_symmetry.space_group_name_H-M   'P 1'
#
loop_
_entity.id
_entity.type
_entity.pdbx_description
1 polymer ?
#
loop_
_entity_poly.entity_id
_entity_poly.type
_entity_poly.pdbx_seq_one_letter_code
_entity_poly.pdbx_strand_id
1 'polypeptide(L)'
;MIAFDYTGKVVLVTGGTKGLGRGIARAFLSAGATVIVCARTPPDAPVTAPLHPRAPAPASDDRTGVARFVRADVRDPEDLEQLFTGLDRLDVVVNNAGGAPYAMVAGTSPRLHARVIELNLIAPLLVAQRAHPLLAATRGTVIMIGSTSGTRPSPGTSAYGAAKAGLHHLAACLAAEWAPDVRVNTVVVGLAETENAAEHYGGRSELMSATIPAGRMAGPSDVGEVCLWLAGSGYVTGAQILVHGGGETPAWKWVASDGISR
;
A
#
# COMPACT_ATOMS: atom_id res chain seq x y z
N MET A 1 -16.91 17.28 0.32
CA MET A 1 -15.79 16.33 0.63
C MET A 1 -16.20 15.60 1.89
N ILE A 2 -16.29 14.27 1.84
CA ILE A 2 -16.56 13.45 3.04
C ILE A 2 -15.27 13.49 3.87
N ALA A 3 -15.37 14.09 5.06
CA ALA A 3 -14.25 14.07 6.00
C ALA A 3 -14.28 12.73 6.74
N PHE A 4 -13.26 11.91 6.57
CA PHE A 4 -13.08 10.70 7.34
C PHE A 4 -12.52 11.07 8.73
N ASP A 5 -13.14 10.56 9.78
CA ASP A 5 -12.67 10.68 11.15
C ASP A 5 -12.19 9.31 11.66
N TYR A 6 -10.91 9.23 11.94
CA TYR A 6 -10.25 8.04 12.49
C TYR A 6 -9.76 8.25 13.92
N THR A 7 -10.30 9.25 14.61
CA THR A 7 -9.97 9.49 16.04
C THR A 7 -10.24 8.24 16.86
N GLY A 8 -9.28 7.85 17.70
CA GLY A 8 -9.34 6.64 18.50
C GLY A 8 -9.15 5.31 17.73
N LYS A 9 -8.84 5.38 16.43
CA LYS A 9 -8.49 4.24 15.61
C LYS A 9 -6.98 4.02 15.55
N VAL A 10 -6.56 2.77 15.55
CA VAL A 10 -5.16 2.35 15.44
C VAL A 10 -4.94 1.72 14.07
N VAL A 11 -3.95 2.22 13.35
CA VAL A 11 -3.63 1.84 11.97
C VAL A 11 -2.18 1.39 11.87
N LEU A 12 -1.94 0.20 11.33
CA LEU A 12 -0.60 -0.29 10.98
C LEU A 12 -0.38 -0.19 9.47
N VAL A 13 0.71 0.47 9.07
CA VAL A 13 1.13 0.55 7.65
C VAL A 13 2.52 -0.08 7.51
N THR A 14 2.59 -1.24 6.84
CA THR A 14 3.88 -1.87 6.55
C THR A 14 4.60 -1.14 5.42
N GLY A 15 5.92 -0.97 5.52
CA GLY A 15 6.67 -0.13 4.58
C GLY A 15 6.24 1.35 4.60
N GLY A 16 5.76 1.84 5.74
CA GLY A 16 5.13 3.16 5.89
C GLY A 16 6.11 4.34 5.98
N THR A 17 7.42 4.13 5.80
CA THR A 17 8.44 5.18 6.01
C THR A 17 8.75 5.99 4.74
N LYS A 18 8.38 5.54 3.55
CA LYS A 18 8.63 6.20 2.26
C LYS A 18 7.57 5.88 1.22
N GLY A 19 7.60 6.58 0.10
CA GLY A 19 6.74 6.34 -1.07
C GLY A 19 5.25 6.30 -0.76
N LEU A 20 4.56 5.34 -1.35
CA LEU A 20 3.11 5.14 -1.15
C LEU A 20 2.77 4.92 0.32
N GLY A 21 3.55 4.08 1.03
CA GLY A 21 3.30 3.77 2.44
C GLY A 21 3.35 5.02 3.33
N ARG A 22 4.30 5.94 3.09
CA ARG A 22 4.37 7.23 3.80
C ARG A 22 3.14 8.10 3.50
N GLY A 23 2.70 8.14 2.24
CA GLY A 23 1.49 8.87 1.87
C GLY A 23 0.24 8.32 2.53
N ILE A 24 0.10 7.00 2.57
CA ILE A 24 -1.00 6.30 3.26
C ILE A 24 -0.96 6.62 4.77
N ALA A 25 0.20 6.49 5.42
CA ALA A 25 0.36 6.80 6.83
C ALA A 25 -0.03 8.26 7.13
N ARG A 26 0.39 9.21 6.30
CA ARG A 26 0.03 10.63 6.41
C ARG A 26 -1.48 10.88 6.26
N ALA A 27 -2.14 10.18 5.35
CA ALA A 27 -3.58 10.28 5.17
C ALA A 27 -4.33 9.87 6.45
N PHE A 28 -3.97 8.74 7.05
CA PHE A 28 -4.57 8.30 8.32
C PHE A 28 -4.22 9.21 9.50
N LEU A 29 -2.98 9.71 9.58
CA LEU A 29 -2.60 10.72 10.59
C LEU A 29 -3.47 11.98 10.46
N SER A 30 -3.62 12.51 9.24
CA SER A 30 -4.47 13.68 8.99
C SER A 30 -5.92 13.44 9.40
N ALA A 31 -6.40 12.22 9.27
CA ALA A 31 -7.74 11.82 9.70
C ALA A 31 -7.87 11.55 11.21
N GLY A 32 -6.82 11.77 12.01
CA GLY A 32 -6.82 11.65 13.46
C GLY A 32 -6.51 10.26 14.03
N ALA A 33 -6.05 9.31 13.18
CA ALA A 33 -5.67 7.99 13.64
C ALA A 33 -4.36 7.99 14.42
N THR A 34 -4.22 7.04 15.34
CA THR A 34 -2.92 6.60 15.86
C THR A 34 -2.29 5.69 14.81
N VAL A 35 -1.18 6.11 14.21
CA VAL A 35 -0.53 5.37 13.12
C VAL A 35 0.78 4.74 13.58
N ILE A 36 0.94 3.46 13.28
CA ILE A 36 2.16 2.70 13.44
C ILE A 36 2.70 2.42 12.04
N VAL A 37 3.97 2.71 11.82
CA VAL A 37 4.67 2.37 10.58
C VAL A 37 5.81 1.43 10.87
N CYS A 38 6.03 0.42 10.05
CA CYS A 38 7.20 -0.44 10.18
C CYS A 38 8.01 -0.47 8.88
N ALA A 39 9.32 -0.62 9.03
CA ALA A 39 10.28 -0.84 7.96
C ALA A 39 11.59 -1.39 8.55
N ARG A 40 12.48 -1.92 7.69
CA ARG A 40 13.79 -2.45 8.09
C ARG A 40 14.75 -1.36 8.57
N THR A 41 14.61 -0.15 8.02
CA THR A 41 15.41 1.02 8.36
C THR A 41 14.51 2.15 8.82
N PRO A 42 14.92 2.93 9.84
CA PRO A 42 14.16 4.10 10.26
C PRO A 42 14.05 5.11 9.12
N PRO A 43 13.02 5.95 9.11
CA PRO A 43 12.93 7.06 8.18
C PRO A 43 13.96 8.15 8.53
N ASP A 44 14.41 8.90 7.53
CA ASP A 44 15.35 10.03 7.72
C ASP A 44 14.73 11.15 8.58
N ALA A 45 13.41 11.29 8.55
CA ALA A 45 12.64 12.17 9.41
C ALA A 45 11.34 11.49 9.85
N PRO A 46 10.76 11.86 11.01
CA PRO A 46 9.49 11.31 11.46
C PRO A 46 8.39 11.45 10.41
N VAL A 47 7.55 10.42 10.29
CA VAL A 47 6.38 10.48 9.41
C VAL A 47 5.30 11.30 10.11
N THR A 48 5.04 12.49 9.61
CA THR A 48 4.11 13.46 10.21
C THR A 48 3.08 13.93 9.20
N ALA A 49 1.92 14.35 9.70
CA ALA A 49 0.92 15.06 8.90
C ALA A 49 0.15 16.07 9.76
N PRO A 50 -0.27 17.21 9.19
CA PRO A 50 -1.18 18.12 9.86
C PRO A 50 -2.52 17.40 10.08
N LEU A 51 -3.10 17.56 11.27
CA LEU A 51 -4.42 17.04 11.57
C LEU A 51 -5.49 17.85 10.81
N HIS A 52 -6.47 17.14 10.28
CA HIS A 52 -7.62 17.78 9.67
C HIS A 52 -8.30 18.73 10.68
N PRO A 53 -8.80 19.93 10.28
CA PRO A 53 -9.42 20.90 11.20
C PRO A 53 -10.53 20.35 12.09
N ARG A 54 -11.22 19.30 11.64
CA ARG A 54 -12.28 18.62 12.40
C ARG A 54 -11.77 17.51 13.32
N ALA A 55 -10.50 17.10 13.22
CA ALA A 55 -9.93 16.15 14.18
C ALA A 55 -9.90 16.80 15.57
N PRO A 56 -10.17 16.04 16.65
CA PRO A 56 -10.07 16.54 18.01
C PRO A 56 -8.72 17.23 18.23
N ALA A 57 -8.73 18.36 18.89
CA ALA A 57 -7.50 19.08 19.20
C ALA A 57 -6.65 18.23 20.16
N PRO A 58 -5.38 17.99 19.87
CA PRO A 58 -4.47 17.42 20.85
C PRO A 58 -4.32 18.37 22.04
N ALA A 59 -3.86 17.84 23.18
CA ALA A 59 -3.63 18.67 24.37
C ALA A 59 -2.54 19.75 24.20
N SER A 60 -1.77 19.69 23.11
CA SER A 60 -0.78 20.69 22.70
C SER A 60 -1.33 21.56 21.56
N ASP A 61 -0.83 22.80 21.44
CA ASP A 61 -1.15 23.71 20.31
C ASP A 61 -0.66 23.17 18.95
N ASP A 62 0.22 22.17 18.92
CA ASP A 62 0.73 21.53 17.72
C ASP A 62 -0.30 20.51 17.17
N ARG A 63 -1.01 20.90 16.12
CA ARG A 63 -1.95 20.05 15.40
C ARG A 63 -1.26 19.14 14.38
N THR A 64 -0.16 18.51 14.77
CA THR A 64 0.61 17.58 13.94
C THR A 64 0.53 16.17 14.49
N GLY A 65 0.00 15.23 13.69
CA GLY A 65 0.05 13.80 13.98
C GLY A 65 1.45 13.25 13.64
N VAL A 66 1.97 12.37 14.49
CA VAL A 66 3.27 11.71 14.32
C VAL A 66 3.07 10.19 14.36
N ALA A 67 3.54 9.46 13.36
CA ALA A 67 3.50 8.00 13.37
C ALA A 67 4.56 7.42 14.32
N ARG A 68 4.18 6.37 15.06
CA ARG A 68 5.13 5.54 15.80
C ARG A 68 5.88 4.63 14.82
N PHE A 69 7.18 4.73 14.77
CA PHE A 69 8.03 3.83 13.98
C PHE A 69 8.40 2.60 14.79
N VAL A 70 8.31 1.41 14.16
CA VAL A 70 8.81 0.13 14.67
C VAL A 70 9.72 -0.48 13.61
N ARG A 71 10.96 -0.81 13.98
CA ARG A 71 11.84 -1.54 13.08
C ARG A 71 11.36 -2.96 12.95
N ALA A 72 11.05 -3.41 11.72
CA ALA A 72 10.68 -4.79 11.45
C ALA A 72 10.91 -5.16 9.97
N ASP A 73 11.41 -6.36 9.72
CA ASP A 73 11.31 -7.04 8.45
C ASP A 73 10.06 -7.92 8.47
N VAL A 74 9.06 -7.58 7.69
CA VAL A 74 7.78 -8.31 7.64
C VAL A 74 7.88 -9.77 7.16
N ARG A 75 9.07 -10.22 6.74
CA ARG A 75 9.38 -11.60 6.38
C ARG A 75 9.92 -12.39 7.57
N ASP A 76 10.37 -11.71 8.60
CA ASP A 76 10.97 -12.33 9.78
C ASP A 76 9.90 -12.58 10.84
N PRO A 77 9.68 -13.84 11.28
CA PRO A 77 8.67 -14.16 12.29
C PRO A 77 8.92 -13.49 13.66
N GLU A 78 10.20 -13.32 14.06
CA GLU A 78 10.54 -12.69 15.34
C GLU A 78 10.25 -11.19 15.29
N ASP A 79 10.61 -10.51 14.19
CA ASP A 79 10.28 -9.11 13.97
C ASP A 79 8.76 -8.90 13.92
N LEU A 80 8.00 -9.83 13.31
CA LEU A 80 6.53 -9.78 13.34
C LEU A 80 5.98 -9.94 14.76
N GLU A 81 6.48 -10.88 15.55
CA GLU A 81 6.07 -11.03 16.95
C GLU A 81 6.28 -9.73 17.72
N GLN A 82 7.47 -9.13 17.59
CA GLN A 82 7.79 -7.86 18.24
C GLN A 82 6.92 -6.70 17.76
N LEU A 83 6.59 -6.65 16.46
CA LEU A 83 5.73 -5.61 15.87
C LEU A 83 4.34 -5.57 16.52
N PHE A 84 3.78 -6.74 16.85
CA PHE A 84 2.46 -6.86 17.47
C PHE A 84 2.49 -6.89 19.00
N THR A 85 3.66 -7.04 19.62
CA THR A 85 3.81 -7.04 21.08
C THR A 85 3.36 -5.70 21.67
N GLY A 86 2.47 -5.75 22.67
CA GLY A 86 1.94 -4.57 23.35
C GLY A 86 0.92 -3.77 22.53
N LEU A 87 0.39 -4.33 21.44
CA LEU A 87 -0.75 -3.78 20.75
C LEU A 87 -2.05 -4.36 21.33
N ASP A 88 -2.83 -3.53 22.01
CA ASP A 88 -4.14 -3.93 22.57
C ASP A 88 -5.28 -3.69 21.59
N ARG A 89 -5.04 -2.90 20.53
CA ARG A 89 -6.04 -2.52 19.54
C ARG A 89 -5.42 -2.38 18.15
N LEU A 90 -6.16 -2.83 17.15
CA LEU A 90 -5.86 -2.57 15.75
C LEU A 90 -7.17 -2.51 14.95
N ASP A 91 -7.38 -1.41 14.22
CA ASP A 91 -8.59 -1.20 13.43
C ASP A 91 -8.31 -1.36 11.92
N VAL A 92 -7.10 -1.04 11.49
CA VAL A 92 -6.72 -1.11 10.06
C VAL A 92 -5.30 -1.63 9.92
N VAL A 93 -5.11 -2.58 9.02
CA VAL A 93 -3.79 -2.97 8.51
C VAL A 93 -3.69 -2.62 7.04
N VAL A 94 -2.66 -1.89 6.67
CA VAL A 94 -2.28 -1.66 5.27
C VAL A 94 -1.02 -2.43 4.96
N ASN A 95 -1.16 -3.53 4.23
CA ASN A 95 -0.06 -4.34 3.71
C ASN A 95 0.51 -3.65 2.46
N ASN A 96 1.45 -2.73 2.69
CA ASN A 96 2.10 -1.95 1.64
C ASN A 96 3.56 -2.36 1.40
N ALA A 97 4.26 -2.93 2.39
CA ALA A 97 5.65 -3.38 2.19
C ALA A 97 5.76 -4.30 0.97
N GLY A 98 6.62 -3.95 0.03
CA GLY A 98 6.74 -4.67 -1.23
C GLY A 98 7.72 -4.00 -2.18
N GLY A 99 7.76 -4.54 -3.40
CA GLY A 99 8.61 -4.08 -4.49
C GLY A 99 9.49 -5.20 -5.05
N ALA A 100 10.08 -4.95 -6.19
CA ALA A 100 11.04 -5.84 -6.83
C ALA A 100 12.01 -5.03 -7.69
N PRO A 101 13.27 -5.48 -7.85
CA PRO A 101 14.14 -4.97 -8.90
C PRO A 101 13.63 -5.44 -10.26
N TYR A 102 13.99 -4.71 -11.33
CA TYR A 102 13.83 -5.20 -12.68
C TYR A 102 14.77 -6.39 -12.91
N ALA A 103 14.21 -7.54 -13.27
CA ALA A 103 14.97 -8.77 -13.48
C ALA A 103 14.23 -9.72 -14.45
N MET A 104 14.81 -9.94 -15.62
CA MET A 104 14.30 -10.95 -16.55
C MET A 104 14.47 -12.36 -15.96
N VAL A 105 13.52 -13.26 -16.20
CA VAL A 105 13.55 -14.61 -15.62
C VAL A 105 14.78 -15.40 -16.06
N ALA A 106 15.08 -15.36 -17.37
CA ALA A 106 16.27 -15.98 -17.88
C ALA A 106 17.54 -15.24 -17.37
N GLY A 107 18.41 -15.93 -16.71
CA GLY A 107 19.67 -15.37 -16.18
C GLY A 107 19.58 -14.74 -14.79
N THR A 108 18.41 -14.70 -14.18
CA THR A 108 18.25 -14.25 -12.78
C THR A 108 18.24 -15.44 -11.82
N SER A 109 18.87 -15.28 -10.66
CA SER A 109 18.96 -16.37 -9.69
C SER A 109 17.58 -16.77 -9.14
N PRO A 110 17.28 -18.07 -8.99
CA PRO A 110 16.04 -18.54 -8.36
C PRO A 110 15.79 -17.94 -6.97
N ARG A 111 16.87 -17.69 -6.22
CA ARG A 111 16.80 -17.07 -4.88
C ARG A 111 16.22 -15.65 -4.93
N LEU A 112 16.51 -14.85 -5.97
CA LEU A 112 15.92 -13.52 -6.09
C LEU A 112 14.42 -13.63 -6.31
N HIS A 113 13.98 -14.50 -7.22
CA HIS A 113 12.54 -14.71 -7.47
C HIS A 113 11.79 -15.18 -6.22
N ALA A 114 12.36 -16.13 -5.47
CA ALA A 114 11.77 -16.60 -4.21
C ALA A 114 11.61 -15.45 -3.20
N ARG A 115 12.64 -14.61 -3.02
CA ARG A 115 12.56 -13.43 -2.13
C ARG A 115 11.54 -12.39 -2.57
N VAL A 116 11.34 -12.21 -3.88
CA VAL A 116 10.30 -11.31 -4.41
C VAL A 116 8.90 -11.84 -4.07
N ILE A 117 8.67 -13.14 -4.25
CA ILE A 117 7.40 -13.78 -3.89
C ILE A 117 7.18 -13.72 -2.38
N GLU A 118 8.18 -14.04 -1.59
CA GLU A 118 8.13 -13.96 -0.13
C GLU A 118 7.71 -12.56 0.34
N LEU A 119 8.35 -11.51 -0.14
CA LEU A 119 8.04 -10.14 0.28
C LEU A 119 6.65 -9.68 -0.17
N ASN A 120 6.22 -10.04 -1.39
CA ASN A 120 5.03 -9.45 -2.01
C ASN A 120 3.75 -10.30 -1.87
N LEU A 121 3.87 -11.55 -1.38
CA LEU A 121 2.73 -12.46 -1.18
C LEU A 121 2.75 -13.10 0.22
N ILE A 122 3.85 -13.75 0.61
CA ILE A 122 3.90 -14.49 1.88
C ILE A 122 3.90 -13.54 3.07
N ALA A 123 4.74 -12.50 3.06
CA ALA A 123 4.80 -11.54 4.16
C ALA A 123 3.45 -10.83 4.42
N PRO A 124 2.71 -10.32 3.41
CA PRO A 124 1.36 -9.79 3.63
C PRO A 124 0.38 -10.80 4.24
N LEU A 125 0.46 -12.10 3.87
CA LEU A 125 -0.34 -13.15 4.48
C LEU A 125 -0.02 -13.28 5.98
N LEU A 126 1.26 -13.36 6.33
CA LEU A 126 1.69 -13.51 7.72
C LEU A 126 1.32 -12.30 8.59
N VAL A 127 1.51 -11.08 8.07
CA VAL A 127 1.06 -9.85 8.75
C VAL A 127 -0.45 -9.87 8.97
N ALA A 128 -1.23 -10.22 7.95
CA ALA A 128 -2.69 -10.28 8.06
C ALA A 128 -3.14 -11.34 9.08
N GLN A 129 -2.54 -12.54 9.04
CA GLN A 129 -2.80 -13.62 9.99
C GLN A 129 -2.50 -13.19 11.43
N ARG A 130 -1.36 -12.53 11.66
CA ARG A 130 -0.97 -12.06 13.00
C ARG A 130 -1.89 -10.94 13.51
N ALA A 131 -2.36 -10.07 12.62
CA ALA A 131 -3.28 -8.99 12.94
C ALA A 131 -4.72 -9.45 13.20
N HIS A 132 -5.12 -10.60 12.68
CA HIS A 132 -6.52 -11.05 12.67
C HIS A 132 -7.23 -10.99 14.02
N PRO A 133 -6.68 -11.47 15.16
CA PRO A 133 -7.38 -11.42 16.45
C PRO A 133 -7.73 -9.99 16.89
N LEU A 134 -6.80 -9.03 16.68
CA LEU A 134 -7.01 -7.62 17.03
C LEU A 134 -8.02 -6.95 16.09
N LEU A 135 -7.97 -7.28 14.80
CA LEU A 135 -8.92 -6.78 13.81
C LEU A 135 -10.33 -7.34 14.03
N ALA A 136 -10.46 -8.62 14.36
CA ALA A 136 -11.76 -9.22 14.66
C ALA A 136 -12.43 -8.56 15.90
N ALA A 137 -11.65 -8.25 16.95
CA ALA A 137 -12.14 -7.56 18.13
C ALA A 137 -12.67 -6.13 17.84
N THR A 138 -12.22 -5.49 16.76
CA THR A 138 -12.61 -4.12 16.38
C THR A 138 -13.54 -4.06 15.16
N ARG A 139 -13.89 -5.20 14.57
CA ARG A 139 -14.50 -5.31 13.23
C ARG A 139 -13.72 -4.52 12.18
N GLY A 140 -12.42 -4.71 12.22
CA GLY A 140 -11.45 -3.95 11.46
C GLY A 140 -11.33 -4.35 9.99
N THR A 141 -10.26 -3.90 9.36
CA THR A 141 -10.05 -4.18 7.94
C THR A 141 -8.58 -4.35 7.57
N VAL A 142 -8.33 -5.21 6.59
CA VAL A 142 -7.04 -5.32 5.91
C VAL A 142 -7.14 -4.69 4.53
N ILE A 143 -6.17 -3.87 4.17
CA ILE A 143 -6.01 -3.31 2.83
C ILE A 143 -4.70 -3.83 2.26
N MET A 144 -4.78 -4.57 1.16
CA MET A 144 -3.62 -5.06 0.42
C MET A 144 -3.25 -4.07 -0.68
N ILE A 145 -2.00 -3.62 -0.72
CA ILE A 145 -1.53 -2.79 -1.84
C ILE A 145 -1.06 -3.70 -2.97
N GLY A 146 -1.94 -3.83 -3.94
CA GLY A 146 -1.75 -4.57 -5.18
C GLY A 146 -1.02 -3.76 -6.25
N SER A 147 -0.98 -4.30 -7.46
CA SER A 147 -0.35 -3.64 -8.62
C SER A 147 -1.02 -4.08 -9.91
N THR A 148 -1.07 -3.20 -10.90
CA THR A 148 -1.46 -3.55 -12.27
C THR A 148 -0.54 -4.61 -12.89
N SER A 149 0.68 -4.78 -12.40
CA SER A 149 1.55 -5.92 -12.78
C SER A 149 0.96 -7.29 -12.42
N GLY A 150 0.02 -7.35 -11.47
CA GLY A 150 -0.73 -8.57 -11.13
C GLY A 150 -1.96 -8.81 -12.02
N THR A 151 -2.31 -7.87 -12.89
CA THR A 151 -3.50 -7.96 -13.76
C THR A 151 -3.16 -8.05 -15.25
N ARG A 152 -1.94 -7.74 -15.63
CA ARG A 152 -1.44 -7.76 -17.00
C ARG A 152 0.01 -8.24 -17.07
N PRO A 153 0.49 -8.69 -18.26
CA PRO A 153 1.91 -9.00 -18.44
C PRO A 153 2.83 -7.82 -18.08
N SER A 154 3.89 -8.12 -17.36
CA SER A 154 4.89 -7.13 -16.94
C SER A 154 6.30 -7.71 -17.08
N PRO A 155 6.90 -7.65 -18.29
CA PRO A 155 8.24 -8.16 -18.53
C PRO A 155 9.28 -7.51 -17.59
N GLY A 156 10.24 -8.32 -17.12
CA GLY A 156 11.24 -7.88 -16.14
C GLY A 156 10.75 -7.83 -14.69
N THR A 157 9.46 -8.08 -14.44
CA THR A 157 8.87 -8.17 -13.10
C THR A 157 7.97 -9.39 -12.93
N SER A 158 8.25 -10.49 -13.62
CA SER A 158 7.38 -11.67 -13.67
C SER A 158 7.08 -12.27 -12.29
N ALA A 159 8.09 -12.45 -11.42
CA ALA A 159 7.89 -12.95 -10.06
C ALA A 159 7.07 -11.98 -9.20
N TYR A 160 7.26 -10.67 -9.38
CA TYR A 160 6.48 -9.63 -8.72
C TYR A 160 5.03 -9.64 -9.21
N GLY A 161 4.81 -9.67 -10.54
CA GLY A 161 3.48 -9.76 -11.12
C GLY A 161 2.70 -10.98 -10.65
N ALA A 162 3.35 -12.16 -10.63
CA ALA A 162 2.76 -13.39 -10.11
C ALA A 162 2.40 -13.26 -8.62
N ALA A 163 3.31 -12.69 -7.80
CA ALA A 163 3.06 -12.46 -6.39
C ALA A 163 1.88 -11.48 -6.16
N LYS A 164 1.80 -10.41 -6.96
CA LYS A 164 0.68 -9.46 -6.86
C LYS A 164 -0.65 -10.04 -7.35
N ALA A 165 -0.65 -10.85 -8.39
CA ALA A 165 -1.84 -11.60 -8.81
C ALA A 165 -2.31 -12.56 -7.69
N GLY A 166 -1.38 -13.30 -7.08
CA GLY A 166 -1.65 -14.13 -5.90
C GLY A 166 -2.16 -13.33 -4.72
N LEU A 167 -1.61 -12.13 -4.46
CA LEU A 167 -2.06 -11.23 -3.39
C LEU A 167 -3.51 -10.75 -3.61
N HIS A 168 -3.89 -10.44 -4.86
CA HIS A 168 -5.26 -10.05 -5.20
C HIS A 168 -6.25 -11.19 -4.90
N HIS A 169 -5.89 -12.42 -5.28
CA HIS A 169 -6.71 -13.59 -5.01
C HIS A 169 -6.74 -13.95 -3.51
N LEU A 170 -5.60 -13.87 -2.83
CA LEU A 170 -5.51 -14.05 -1.39
C LEU A 170 -6.46 -13.10 -0.63
N ALA A 171 -6.50 -11.82 -1.02
CA ALA A 171 -7.40 -10.85 -0.40
C ALA A 171 -8.88 -11.25 -0.56
N ALA A 172 -9.28 -11.78 -1.71
CA ALA A 172 -10.64 -12.27 -1.94
C ALA A 172 -10.96 -13.51 -1.08
N CYS A 173 -10.01 -14.45 -0.94
CA CYS A 173 -10.17 -15.61 -0.05
C CYS A 173 -10.31 -15.18 1.40
N LEU A 174 -9.41 -14.33 1.91
CA LEU A 174 -9.47 -13.84 3.29
C LEU A 174 -10.75 -13.03 3.56
N ALA A 175 -11.25 -12.29 2.58
CA ALA A 175 -12.52 -11.57 2.71
C ALA A 175 -13.71 -12.53 2.95
N ALA A 176 -13.72 -13.67 2.26
CA ALA A 176 -14.74 -14.69 2.45
C ALA A 176 -14.58 -15.48 3.75
N GLU A 177 -13.33 -15.79 4.13
CA GLU A 177 -13.03 -16.56 5.35
C GLU A 177 -13.29 -15.76 6.63
N TRP A 178 -13.04 -14.43 6.61
CA TRP A 178 -13.05 -13.59 7.82
C TRP A 178 -14.31 -12.74 7.99
N ALA A 179 -15.21 -12.76 6.99
CA ALA A 179 -16.51 -12.13 7.14
C ALA A 179 -17.36 -12.86 8.21
N PRO A 180 -18.16 -12.15 9.01
CA PRO A 180 -18.41 -10.70 8.97
C PRO A 180 -17.46 -9.87 9.85
N ASP A 181 -16.46 -10.48 10.49
CA ASP A 181 -15.69 -9.82 11.53
C ASP A 181 -14.57 -8.94 10.99
N VAL A 182 -13.92 -9.33 9.89
CA VAL A 182 -12.84 -8.56 9.27
C VAL A 182 -13.08 -8.42 7.77
N ARG A 183 -12.99 -7.19 7.26
CA ARG A 183 -13.06 -6.92 5.83
C ARG A 183 -11.66 -6.93 5.21
N VAL A 184 -11.53 -7.45 3.99
CA VAL A 184 -10.25 -7.47 3.27
C VAL A 184 -10.46 -6.98 1.86
N ASN A 185 -9.70 -5.96 1.43
CA ASN A 185 -9.79 -5.38 0.10
C ASN A 185 -8.40 -5.12 -0.49
N THR A 186 -8.34 -4.95 -1.79
CA THR A 186 -7.11 -4.63 -2.51
C THR A 186 -7.20 -3.28 -3.20
N VAL A 187 -6.18 -2.44 -3.05
CA VAL A 187 -5.95 -1.25 -3.87
C VAL A 187 -4.93 -1.62 -4.94
N VAL A 188 -5.39 -1.72 -6.19
CA VAL A 188 -4.55 -2.10 -7.33
C VAL A 188 -3.95 -0.83 -7.95
N VAL A 189 -2.69 -0.57 -7.66
CA VAL A 189 -1.99 0.66 -8.06
C VAL A 189 -1.36 0.49 -9.44
N GLY A 190 -1.51 1.51 -10.29
CA GLY A 190 -0.82 1.63 -11.57
C GLY A 190 0.60 2.18 -11.46
N LEU A 191 1.01 2.96 -12.45
CA LEU A 191 2.27 3.70 -12.38
C LEU A 191 2.16 4.77 -11.28
N ALA A 192 3.13 4.78 -10.36
CA ALA A 192 3.11 5.64 -9.20
C ALA A 192 4.37 6.50 -9.12
N GLU A 193 4.19 7.78 -8.78
CA GLU A 193 5.27 8.71 -8.53
C GLU A 193 5.69 8.63 -7.05
N THR A 194 6.89 8.14 -6.84
CA THR A 194 7.53 8.00 -5.52
C THR A 194 8.95 8.52 -5.61
N GLU A 195 9.62 8.65 -4.48
CA GLU A 195 11.02 9.14 -4.43
C GLU A 195 11.97 8.32 -5.33
N ASN A 196 11.66 7.05 -5.57
CA ASN A 196 12.46 6.15 -6.42
C ASN A 196 11.91 6.01 -7.85
N ALA A 197 10.90 6.78 -8.24
CA ALA A 197 10.26 6.67 -9.55
C ALA A 197 11.24 6.94 -10.70
N ALA A 198 12.12 7.91 -10.56
CA ALA A 198 13.13 8.24 -11.57
C ALA A 198 14.06 7.05 -11.85
N GLU A 199 14.54 6.37 -10.80
CA GLU A 199 15.36 5.15 -10.95
C GLU A 199 14.56 4.01 -11.58
N HIS A 200 13.33 3.80 -11.12
CA HIS A 200 12.46 2.72 -11.56
C HIS A 200 12.03 2.87 -13.04
N TYR A 201 11.78 4.10 -13.49
CA TYR A 201 11.33 4.40 -14.85
C TYR A 201 12.44 4.96 -15.75
N GLY A 202 13.70 4.85 -15.34
CA GLY A 202 14.86 5.29 -16.15
C GLY A 202 14.87 6.78 -16.46
N GLY A 203 14.39 7.62 -15.55
CA GLY A 203 14.35 9.08 -15.70
C GLY A 203 13.30 9.61 -16.70
N ARG A 204 12.37 8.76 -17.16
CA ARG A 204 11.37 9.10 -18.19
C ARG A 204 9.96 9.31 -17.62
N SER A 205 9.85 9.88 -16.42
CA SER A 205 8.57 10.05 -15.73
C SER A 205 7.51 10.83 -16.52
N GLU A 206 7.91 11.84 -17.29
CA GLU A 206 7.01 12.60 -18.17
C GLU A 206 6.40 11.74 -19.28
N LEU A 207 7.24 10.92 -19.95
CA LEU A 207 6.74 10.00 -20.97
C LEU A 207 5.82 8.94 -20.39
N MET A 208 6.13 8.43 -19.19
CA MET A 208 5.24 7.49 -18.49
C MET A 208 3.90 8.16 -18.17
N SER A 209 3.91 9.37 -17.64
CA SER A 209 2.70 10.15 -17.34
C SER A 209 1.83 10.37 -18.58
N ALA A 210 2.42 10.64 -19.72
CA ALA A 210 1.72 10.85 -20.98
C ALA A 210 1.01 9.58 -21.50
N THR A 211 1.43 8.37 -21.08
CA THR A 211 0.73 7.13 -21.45
C THR A 211 -0.54 6.90 -20.63
N ILE A 212 -0.72 7.62 -19.52
CA ILE A 212 -1.86 7.45 -18.60
C ILE A 212 -2.99 8.39 -19.03
N PRO A 213 -4.24 7.93 -19.20
CA PRO A 213 -5.35 8.79 -19.60
C PRO A 213 -5.58 10.00 -18.68
N ALA A 214 -5.32 9.87 -17.37
CA ALA A 214 -5.37 10.98 -16.41
C ALA A 214 -4.22 11.99 -16.56
N GLY A 215 -3.24 11.78 -17.46
CA GLY A 215 -2.13 12.67 -17.74
C GLY A 215 -1.03 12.73 -16.67
N ARG A 216 -1.13 11.90 -15.64
CA ARG A 216 -0.13 11.82 -14.56
C ARG A 216 -0.09 10.44 -13.91
N MET A 217 1.02 10.12 -13.29
CA MET A 217 1.12 8.97 -12.39
C MET A 217 0.33 9.20 -11.10
N ALA A 218 -0.02 8.11 -10.41
CA ALA A 218 -0.64 8.18 -9.09
C ALA A 218 0.36 8.70 -8.06
N GLY A 219 0.00 9.73 -7.33
CA GLY A 219 0.77 10.18 -6.16
C GLY A 219 0.43 9.38 -4.90
N PRO A 220 1.28 9.44 -3.86
CA PRO A 220 1.02 8.79 -2.58
C PRO A 220 -0.32 9.21 -1.93
N SER A 221 -0.78 10.45 -2.14
CA SER A 221 -2.07 10.94 -1.66
C SER A 221 -3.25 10.26 -2.32
N ASP A 222 -3.19 10.00 -3.64
CA ASP A 222 -4.28 9.33 -4.36
C ASP A 222 -4.57 7.94 -3.77
N VAL A 223 -3.50 7.21 -3.44
CA VAL A 223 -3.60 5.88 -2.81
C VAL A 223 -4.07 5.99 -1.35
N GLY A 224 -3.58 6.99 -0.62
CA GLY A 224 -3.97 7.26 0.77
C GLY A 224 -5.47 7.55 0.92
N GLU A 225 -6.04 8.36 0.03
CA GLU A 225 -7.48 8.69 0.02
C GLU A 225 -8.35 7.44 -0.22
N VAL A 226 -7.94 6.56 -1.14
CA VAL A 226 -8.66 5.29 -1.38
C VAL A 226 -8.55 4.35 -0.17
N CYS A 227 -7.39 4.30 0.50
CA CYS A 227 -7.24 3.53 1.73
C CYS A 227 -8.15 4.06 2.86
N LEU A 228 -8.26 5.38 3.03
CA LEU A 228 -9.21 5.99 3.98
C LEU A 228 -10.65 5.57 3.67
N TRP A 229 -11.06 5.69 2.41
CA TRP A 229 -12.41 5.31 2.00
C TRP A 229 -12.70 3.84 2.26
N LEU A 230 -11.80 2.92 1.85
CA LEU A 230 -11.97 1.47 2.06
C LEU A 230 -12.02 1.11 3.55
N ALA A 231 -11.20 1.76 4.38
CA ALA A 231 -11.20 1.51 5.80
C ALA A 231 -12.51 1.94 6.47
N GLY A 232 -13.11 3.07 6.02
CA GLY A 232 -14.39 3.57 6.52
C GLY A 232 -15.63 2.91 5.92
N SER A 233 -15.49 2.15 4.82
CA SER A 233 -16.59 1.56 4.07
C SER A 233 -17.06 0.24 4.69
N GLY A 234 -18.15 0.25 5.41
CA GLY A 234 -18.60 -0.89 6.24
C GLY A 234 -19.08 -2.13 5.47
N TYR A 235 -19.39 -2.01 4.16
CA TYR A 235 -19.97 -3.12 3.36
C TYR A 235 -19.05 -3.62 2.24
N VAL A 236 -17.93 -2.94 1.99
CA VAL A 236 -16.99 -3.33 0.92
C VAL A 236 -15.98 -4.32 1.48
N THR A 237 -16.01 -5.57 0.97
CA THR A 237 -15.02 -6.62 1.24
C THR A 237 -14.82 -7.48 0.00
N GLY A 238 -13.63 -8.05 -0.22
CA GLY A 238 -13.26 -8.82 -1.39
C GLY A 238 -13.07 -8.00 -2.67
N ALA A 239 -13.13 -6.67 -2.59
CA ALA A 239 -13.04 -5.80 -3.75
C ALA A 239 -11.59 -5.51 -4.18
N GLN A 240 -11.41 -5.30 -5.48
CA GLN A 240 -10.20 -4.77 -6.08
C GLN A 240 -10.48 -3.38 -6.65
N ILE A 241 -9.92 -2.35 -6.04
CA ILE A 241 -10.11 -0.96 -6.46
C ILE A 241 -8.92 -0.51 -7.28
N LEU A 242 -9.16 -0.20 -8.54
CA LEU A 242 -8.11 0.25 -9.48
C LEU A 242 -7.79 1.74 -9.25
N VAL A 243 -6.54 2.02 -8.94
CA VAL A 243 -5.97 3.37 -8.79
C VAL A 243 -4.85 3.54 -9.82
N HIS A 244 -5.22 3.79 -11.07
CA HIS A 244 -4.29 3.76 -12.21
C HIS A 244 -4.59 4.82 -13.28
N GLY A 245 -5.40 5.84 -12.98
CA GLY A 245 -5.66 6.97 -13.87
C GLY A 245 -6.31 6.62 -15.22
N GLY A 246 -7.09 5.51 -15.29
CA GLY A 246 -7.70 5.00 -16.51
C GLY A 246 -6.89 3.89 -17.21
N GLY A 247 -5.76 3.45 -16.60
CA GLY A 247 -4.86 2.43 -17.12
C GLY A 247 -3.71 3.03 -17.91
N GLU A 248 -3.27 2.33 -18.94
CA GLU A 248 -2.20 2.77 -19.83
C GLU A 248 -2.70 2.73 -21.27
N THR A 249 -2.39 3.75 -22.07
CA THR A 249 -2.72 3.76 -23.50
C THR A 249 -2.01 2.59 -24.17
N PRO A 250 -2.71 1.76 -24.93
CA PRO A 250 -2.08 0.67 -25.67
C PRO A 250 -0.97 1.19 -26.57
N ALA A 251 0.16 0.47 -26.64
CA ALA A 251 1.36 0.91 -27.37
C ALA A 251 1.08 1.24 -28.84
N TRP A 252 0.23 0.45 -29.54
CA TRP A 252 -0.13 0.71 -30.92
C TRP A 252 -0.87 2.06 -31.11
N LYS A 253 -1.76 2.39 -30.15
CA LYS A 253 -2.49 3.66 -30.20
C LYS A 253 -1.58 4.83 -29.87
N TRP A 254 -0.68 4.65 -28.91
CA TRP A 254 0.35 5.63 -28.58
C TRP A 254 1.23 5.96 -29.79
N VAL A 255 1.72 4.92 -30.50
CA VAL A 255 2.52 5.08 -31.72
C VAL A 255 1.72 5.75 -32.84
N ALA A 256 0.46 5.34 -33.06
CA ALA A 256 -0.40 5.91 -34.09
C ALA A 256 -0.80 7.37 -33.86
N SER A 257 -0.69 7.88 -32.62
CA SER A 257 -1.00 9.27 -32.28
C SER A 257 0.25 10.17 -32.21
N ASP A 258 1.37 9.80 -32.83
CA ASP A 258 2.65 10.50 -32.79
C ASP A 258 3.19 10.72 -31.36
N GLY A 259 2.77 9.90 -30.42
CA GLY A 259 3.19 9.95 -29.01
C GLY A 259 4.69 9.77 -28.76
N ILE A 260 5.45 9.38 -29.80
CA ILE A 260 6.92 9.29 -29.77
C ILE A 260 7.56 10.63 -30.18
N SER A 261 6.80 11.54 -30.79
CA SER A 261 7.28 12.82 -31.29
C SER A 261 7.14 13.99 -30.30
N ARG A 262 6.79 13.71 -29.05
CA ARG A 262 6.62 14.73 -28.00
C ARG A 262 7.61 14.58 -26.87
#